data_d29cf20c92fbab738c0b674c7b479bde
#
_entry.id   d29cf20c92fbab738c0b674c7b479bde
#
_cell.length_a   1.000
_cell.length_b   1.000
_cell.length_c   1.000
_cell.angle_alpha   90.00
_cell.angle_beta   90.00
_cell.angle_gamma   90.00
#
_symmetry.space_group_name_H-M   'P 1'
#
loop_
_entity.id
_entity.type
_entity.pdbx_description
1 polymer ?
#
loop_
_entity_poly.entity_id
_entity_poly.type
_entity_poly.pdbx_seq_one_letter_code
_entity_poly.pdbx_strand_id
1 'polypeptide(L)'
;MTKGQVLISGIVTLKNGTTVIRAADGQAQAQVHERVTVFEPFEKSEDLRTGRTKTGRLIHFFGIDIPLFISNGFENYEKEQSFKVLSFAGKNLPIGIYKTVFYELKEQTVTLSQEQAVQLAEQKADEEIKQRIFQNHQNEEQDEGFAERHIVSKEQNTFLRDDGAEITIDCICVENIAEKQKIEVDNQILPLD
;
A
#
# COMPACT_ATOMS: atom_id res chain seq x y z
N MET A 1 -18.11 -3.19 -22.46
CA MET A 1 -18.73 -3.18 -21.13
C MET A 1 -18.57 -1.82 -20.51
N THR A 2 -19.57 -1.34 -19.77
CA THR A 2 -19.51 -0.09 -19.02
C THR A 2 -19.54 -0.39 -17.52
N LYS A 3 -18.88 0.45 -16.70
CA LYS A 3 -18.90 0.32 -15.24
C LYS A 3 -20.35 0.36 -14.73
N GLY A 4 -20.73 -0.60 -13.87
CA GLY A 4 -22.08 -0.72 -13.34
C GLY A 4 -23.08 -1.43 -14.23
N GLN A 5 -22.64 -2.01 -15.35
CA GLN A 5 -23.50 -2.82 -16.21
C GLN A 5 -23.84 -4.15 -15.51
N VAL A 6 -25.14 -4.46 -15.38
CA VAL A 6 -25.58 -5.75 -14.85
C VAL A 6 -25.20 -6.85 -15.86
N LEU A 7 -24.37 -7.80 -15.43
CA LEU A 7 -23.93 -8.93 -16.23
C LEU A 7 -24.87 -10.14 -16.05
N ILE A 8 -25.25 -10.41 -14.79
CA ILE A 8 -26.15 -11.51 -14.43
C ILE A 8 -27.19 -10.93 -13.51
N SER A 9 -28.47 -11.05 -13.88
CA SER A 9 -29.58 -10.58 -13.05
C SER A 9 -30.14 -11.71 -12.21
N GLY A 10 -30.30 -11.46 -10.90
CA GLY A 10 -31.04 -12.35 -10.00
C GLY A 10 -32.56 -12.24 -10.13
N ILE A 11 -33.07 -11.34 -10.97
CA ILE A 11 -34.50 -11.17 -11.24
C ILE A 11 -34.86 -11.98 -12.49
N VAL A 12 -35.66 -13.00 -12.30
CA VAL A 12 -36.06 -13.93 -13.38
C VAL A 12 -37.59 -13.92 -13.53
N THR A 13 -38.06 -13.60 -14.73
CA THR A 13 -39.49 -13.70 -15.06
C THR A 13 -39.79 -15.08 -15.66
N LEU A 14 -40.61 -15.84 -14.99
CA LEU A 14 -41.03 -17.17 -15.44
C LEU A 14 -42.03 -17.08 -16.60
N LYS A 15 -42.24 -18.21 -17.32
CA LYS A 15 -43.14 -18.26 -18.50
C LYS A 15 -44.60 -17.92 -18.17
N ASN A 16 -45.02 -18.06 -16.92
CA ASN A 16 -46.35 -17.70 -16.42
C ASN A 16 -46.50 -16.21 -16.05
N GLY A 17 -45.47 -15.39 -16.29
CA GLY A 17 -45.43 -13.96 -15.96
C GLY A 17 -45.04 -13.64 -14.53
N THR A 18 -44.79 -14.64 -13.67
CA THR A 18 -44.37 -14.41 -12.29
C THR A 18 -42.89 -14.06 -12.25
N THR A 19 -42.56 -12.99 -11.54
CA THR A 19 -41.16 -12.59 -11.30
C THR A 19 -40.68 -13.18 -9.99
N VAL A 20 -39.53 -13.87 -10.03
CA VAL A 20 -38.92 -14.45 -8.84
C VAL A 20 -37.48 -13.87 -8.70
N ILE A 21 -37.08 -13.69 -7.46
CA ILE A 21 -35.72 -13.25 -7.14
C ILE A 21 -34.94 -14.48 -6.73
N ARG A 22 -33.78 -14.66 -7.33
CA ARG A 22 -32.84 -15.74 -7.03
C ARG A 22 -31.45 -15.17 -6.82
N ALA A 23 -30.63 -15.85 -6.02
CA ALA A 23 -29.23 -15.54 -5.95
C ALA A 23 -28.61 -15.78 -7.33
N ALA A 24 -27.96 -14.76 -7.86
CA ALA A 24 -27.15 -14.85 -9.06
C ALA A 24 -25.68 -14.85 -8.67
N ASP A 25 -24.91 -15.78 -9.19
CA ASP A 25 -23.46 -15.86 -9.00
C ASP A 25 -22.79 -16.05 -10.35
N GLY A 26 -21.62 -15.40 -10.52
CA GLY A 26 -20.87 -15.49 -11.75
C GLY A 26 -19.56 -14.72 -11.66
N GLN A 27 -18.66 -15.04 -12.59
CA GLN A 27 -17.36 -14.40 -12.73
C GLN A 27 -17.25 -13.77 -14.10
N ALA A 28 -16.69 -12.58 -14.17
CA ALA A 28 -16.34 -11.91 -15.42
C ALA A 28 -14.84 -11.62 -15.39
N GLN A 29 -14.09 -12.36 -16.19
CA GLN A 29 -12.65 -12.16 -16.32
C GLN A 29 -12.35 -11.12 -17.38
N ALA A 30 -11.49 -10.15 -17.03
CA ALA A 30 -10.98 -9.15 -17.94
C ALA A 30 -9.46 -9.18 -17.98
N GLN A 31 -8.90 -8.84 -19.14
CA GLN A 31 -7.48 -8.54 -19.25
C GLN A 31 -7.28 -7.05 -19.00
N VAL A 32 -6.37 -6.75 -18.07
CA VAL A 32 -6.00 -5.40 -17.69
C VAL A 32 -4.52 -5.19 -17.99
N HIS A 33 -4.22 -4.08 -18.66
CA HIS A 33 -2.85 -3.68 -18.97
C HIS A 33 -2.36 -2.72 -17.89
N GLU A 34 -1.26 -3.08 -17.26
CA GLU A 34 -0.54 -2.23 -16.30
C GLU A 34 0.82 -1.87 -16.86
N ARG A 35 1.14 -0.59 -16.85
CA ARG A 35 2.45 -0.07 -17.23
C ARG A 35 3.04 0.74 -16.10
N VAL A 36 4.28 0.43 -15.77
CA VAL A 36 5.08 1.18 -14.80
C VAL A 36 6.36 1.62 -15.50
N THR A 37 6.73 2.88 -15.33
CA THR A 37 8.00 3.41 -15.81
C THR A 37 8.70 4.07 -14.63
N VAL A 38 9.92 3.63 -14.35
CA VAL A 38 10.78 4.14 -13.28
C VAL A 38 12.06 4.67 -13.89
N PHE A 39 12.46 5.86 -13.46
CA PHE A 39 13.73 6.49 -13.82
C PHE A 39 14.61 6.60 -12.57
N GLU A 40 15.86 6.14 -12.66
CA GLU A 40 16.87 6.29 -11.61
C GLU A 40 18.06 7.10 -12.16
N PRO A 41 18.31 8.29 -11.63
CA PRO A 41 19.42 9.13 -12.09
C PRO A 41 20.77 8.56 -11.63
N PHE A 42 21.83 8.81 -12.42
CA PHE A 42 23.19 8.45 -12.03
C PHE A 42 23.73 9.29 -10.88
N GLU A 43 23.25 10.51 -10.73
CA GLU A 43 23.59 11.38 -9.60
C GLU A 43 22.32 11.78 -8.87
N LYS A 44 22.29 11.52 -7.57
CA LYS A 44 21.18 11.91 -6.71
C LYS A 44 21.69 12.48 -5.40
N SER A 45 20.96 13.43 -4.86
CA SER A 45 21.22 13.95 -3.53
C SER A 45 20.43 13.15 -2.51
N GLU A 46 21.12 12.63 -1.52
CA GLU A 46 20.51 11.86 -0.42
C GLU A 46 20.99 12.38 0.92
N ASP A 47 20.05 12.41 1.88
CA ASP A 47 20.39 12.69 3.27
C ASP A 47 20.97 11.44 3.94
N LEU A 48 22.29 11.45 4.15
CA LEU A 48 23.00 10.34 4.76
C LEU A 48 23.35 10.63 6.22
N ARG A 49 23.25 9.59 7.07
CA ARG A 49 23.68 9.67 8.48
C ARG A 49 25.19 9.93 8.55
N THR A 50 25.59 11.00 9.21
CA THR A 50 27.03 11.37 9.39
C THR A 50 27.74 10.48 10.43
N GLY A 51 27.01 9.64 11.14
CA GLY A 51 27.50 8.87 12.29
C GLY A 51 27.46 9.63 13.61
N ARG A 52 27.19 10.93 13.62
CA ARG A 52 27.01 11.70 14.84
C ARG A 52 25.61 11.49 15.41
N THR A 53 25.54 11.20 16.72
CA THR A 53 24.27 10.97 17.40
C THR A 53 24.18 11.78 18.67
N LYS A 54 22.96 12.15 19.05
CA LYS A 54 22.62 12.71 20.36
C LYS A 54 21.42 11.97 20.94
N THR A 55 21.38 11.87 22.26
CA THR A 55 20.29 11.17 22.96
C THR A 55 19.52 12.14 23.83
N GLY A 56 18.23 12.26 23.59
CA GLY A 56 17.26 12.92 24.46
C GLY A 56 16.58 11.90 25.36
N ARG A 57 16.12 12.34 26.51
CA ARG A 57 15.32 11.53 27.45
C ARG A 57 14.16 12.34 27.99
N LEU A 58 13.01 11.67 28.15
CA LEU A 58 11.80 12.21 28.71
C LEU A 58 11.23 11.19 29.69
N ILE A 59 10.85 11.63 30.89
CA ILE A 59 10.16 10.79 31.86
C ILE A 59 8.66 10.97 31.69
N HIS A 60 7.97 9.86 31.46
CA HIS A 60 6.53 9.79 31.55
C HIS A 60 6.14 9.40 32.97
N PHE A 61 5.38 10.25 33.63
CA PHE A 61 5.00 10.06 35.04
C PHE A 61 3.51 10.38 35.20
N PHE A 62 2.67 9.37 35.44
CA PHE A 62 1.22 9.51 35.65
C PHE A 62 0.51 10.41 34.61
N GLY A 63 0.84 10.25 33.34
CA GLY A 63 0.22 11.03 32.25
C GLY A 63 0.90 12.38 31.98
N ILE A 64 1.96 12.73 32.71
CA ILE A 64 2.73 13.97 32.52
C ILE A 64 4.10 13.63 31.94
N ASP A 65 4.47 14.34 30.88
CA ASP A 65 5.76 14.20 30.22
C ASP A 65 6.74 15.27 30.72
N ILE A 66 7.83 14.82 31.37
CA ILE A 66 8.86 15.70 31.91
C ILE A 66 10.13 15.55 31.08
N PRO A 67 10.49 16.56 30.26
CA PRO A 67 11.71 16.52 29.46
C PRO A 67 12.94 16.66 30.35
N LEU A 68 13.87 15.72 30.21
CA LEU A 68 15.19 15.83 30.88
C LEU A 68 16.22 16.52 29.98
N PHE A 69 16.32 16.06 28.74
CA PHE A 69 17.21 16.64 27.72
C PHE A 69 16.58 16.37 26.35
N ILE A 70 16.31 17.41 25.57
CA ILE A 70 15.65 17.27 24.25
C ILE A 70 16.43 17.97 23.14
N SER A 71 17.35 18.88 23.44
CA SER A 71 18.06 19.62 22.39
C SER A 71 19.07 18.72 21.67
N ASN A 72 18.90 18.58 20.34
CA ASN A 72 19.86 17.85 19.50
C ASN A 72 20.88 18.79 18.86
N GLY A 73 20.52 20.04 18.52
CA GLY A 73 21.39 21.03 17.86
C GLY A 73 21.84 20.62 16.45
N PHE A 74 21.16 19.67 15.80
CA PHE A 74 21.37 19.32 14.40
C PHE A 74 20.37 20.09 13.54
N GLU A 75 20.78 20.57 12.38
CA GLU A 75 19.89 21.25 11.42
C GLU A 75 18.99 20.24 10.73
N ASN A 76 19.58 19.15 10.26
CA ASN A 76 18.84 18.03 9.66
C ASN A 76 19.12 16.76 10.43
N TYR A 77 18.05 16.01 10.80
CA TYR A 77 18.19 14.81 11.61
C TYR A 77 17.03 13.84 11.42
N GLU A 78 17.33 12.59 11.59
CA GLU A 78 16.38 11.51 11.80
C GLU A 78 16.29 11.19 13.29
N LYS A 79 15.12 10.78 13.77
CA LYS A 79 14.92 10.41 15.18
C LYS A 79 14.33 9.01 15.30
N GLU A 80 14.89 8.25 16.25
CA GLU A 80 14.33 6.99 16.70
C GLU A 80 13.92 7.13 18.16
N GLN A 81 12.70 6.72 18.48
CA GLN A 81 12.18 6.80 19.84
C GLN A 81 11.84 5.41 20.38
N SER A 82 12.28 5.14 21.58
CA SER A 82 11.94 3.93 22.33
C SER A 82 11.33 4.29 23.68
N PHE A 83 10.36 3.50 24.14
CA PHE A 83 9.71 3.66 25.43
C PHE A 83 9.95 2.44 26.30
N LYS A 84 10.40 2.67 27.53
CA LYS A 84 10.60 1.62 28.52
C LYS A 84 9.77 1.93 29.76
N VAL A 85 8.80 1.04 30.03
CA VAL A 85 7.97 1.09 31.24
C VAL A 85 8.78 0.57 32.44
N LEU A 86 8.63 1.22 33.57
CA LEU A 86 9.15 0.71 34.85
C LEU A 86 8.16 -0.31 35.42
N SER A 87 8.71 -1.46 35.84
CA SER A 87 7.93 -2.52 36.49
C SER A 87 8.45 -2.75 37.90
N PHE A 88 7.55 -2.96 38.85
CA PHE A 88 7.87 -3.35 40.20
C PHE A 88 6.98 -4.52 40.66
N ALA A 89 7.59 -5.54 41.24
CA ALA A 89 6.91 -6.76 41.70
C ALA A 89 6.00 -7.40 40.61
N GLY A 90 6.45 -7.42 39.36
CA GLY A 90 5.71 -7.99 38.23
C GLY A 90 4.55 -7.15 37.69
N LYS A 91 4.34 -5.95 38.22
CA LYS A 91 3.31 -5.00 37.74
C LYS A 91 3.95 -3.81 37.06
N ASN A 92 3.40 -3.41 35.90
CA ASN A 92 3.82 -2.19 35.23
C ASN A 92 3.30 -0.98 35.97
N LEU A 93 4.21 -0.04 36.28
CA LEU A 93 3.87 1.24 36.86
C LEU A 93 3.47 2.25 35.77
N PRO A 94 2.65 3.25 36.07
CA PRO A 94 2.34 4.34 35.13
C PRO A 94 3.50 5.33 35.01
N ILE A 95 4.72 4.80 34.98
CA ILE A 95 5.98 5.53 34.90
C ILE A 95 6.84 4.87 33.86
N GLY A 96 7.44 5.66 32.98
CA GLY A 96 8.31 5.16 31.93
C GLY A 96 9.33 6.20 31.48
N ILE A 97 10.26 5.76 30.67
CA ILE A 97 11.28 6.63 30.09
C ILE A 97 11.23 6.50 28.57
N TYR A 98 11.01 7.62 27.91
CA TYR A 98 11.27 7.75 26.49
C TYR A 98 12.74 8.06 26.26
N LYS A 99 13.37 7.29 25.40
CA LYS A 99 14.71 7.55 24.89
C LYS A 99 14.57 7.89 23.41
N THR A 100 14.99 9.10 23.03
CA THR A 100 15.04 9.54 21.64
C THR A 100 16.50 9.65 21.22
N VAL A 101 16.87 8.92 20.18
CA VAL A 101 18.18 9.05 19.54
C VAL A 101 18.00 9.89 18.28
N PHE A 102 18.77 10.94 18.18
CA PHE A 102 18.84 11.82 17.00
C PHE A 102 20.10 11.47 16.22
N TYR A 103 19.95 11.21 14.94
CA TYR A 103 21.03 10.94 13.99
C TYR A 103 21.18 12.15 13.09
N GLU A 104 22.35 12.78 13.10
CA GLU A 104 22.63 13.90 12.20
C GLU A 104 22.60 13.41 10.75
N LEU A 105 21.87 14.13 9.91
CA LEU A 105 21.83 13.92 8.48
C LEU A 105 22.61 15.03 7.77
N LYS A 106 23.29 14.67 6.71
CA LYS A 106 23.87 15.62 5.75
C LYS A 106 23.54 15.18 4.35
N GLU A 107 23.15 16.14 3.56
CA GLU A 107 22.96 15.96 2.14
C GLU A 107 24.30 15.64 1.47
N GLN A 108 24.34 14.54 0.73
CA GLN A 108 25.50 14.10 -0.03
C GLN A 108 25.06 13.67 -1.43
N THR A 109 25.86 14.04 -2.43
CA THR A 109 25.65 13.54 -3.78
C THR A 109 26.19 12.12 -3.86
N VAL A 110 25.30 11.19 -4.19
CA VAL A 110 25.63 9.78 -4.42
C VAL A 110 25.65 9.56 -5.93
N THR A 111 26.79 9.07 -6.44
CA THR A 111 26.92 8.69 -7.86
C THR A 111 26.77 7.19 -8.00
N LEU A 112 25.85 6.77 -8.85
CA LEU A 112 25.60 5.38 -9.18
C LEU A 112 26.32 5.00 -10.46
N SER A 113 26.85 3.79 -10.54
CA SER A 113 27.23 3.22 -11.83
C SER A 113 26.00 2.91 -12.66
N GLN A 114 26.17 2.75 -13.98
CA GLN A 114 25.07 2.36 -14.88
C GLN A 114 24.38 1.07 -14.42
N GLU A 115 25.17 0.07 -14.01
CA GLU A 115 24.66 -1.21 -13.52
C GLU A 115 23.85 -1.06 -12.23
N GLN A 116 24.33 -0.22 -11.29
CA GLN A 116 23.63 0.06 -10.05
C GLN A 116 22.32 0.82 -10.27
N ALA A 117 22.31 1.80 -11.17
CA ALA A 117 21.10 2.54 -11.52
C ALA A 117 20.06 1.64 -12.17
N VAL A 118 20.48 0.75 -13.09
CA VAL A 118 19.59 -0.24 -13.70
C VAL A 118 18.99 -1.17 -12.65
N GLN A 119 19.81 -1.75 -11.77
CA GLN A 119 19.33 -2.65 -10.71
C GLN A 119 18.34 -1.96 -9.76
N LEU A 120 18.62 -0.72 -9.37
CA LEU A 120 17.71 0.04 -8.50
C LEU A 120 16.40 0.38 -9.21
N ALA A 121 16.46 0.78 -10.47
CA ALA A 121 15.28 1.06 -11.27
C ALA A 121 14.43 -0.21 -11.47
N GLU A 122 15.06 -1.37 -11.71
CA GLU A 122 14.38 -2.66 -11.81
C GLU A 122 13.66 -3.03 -10.51
N GLN A 123 14.36 -2.94 -9.37
CA GLN A 123 13.76 -3.23 -8.07
C GLN A 123 12.56 -2.34 -7.78
N LYS A 124 12.68 -1.03 -8.01
CA LYS A 124 11.59 -0.08 -7.81
C LYS A 124 10.40 -0.35 -8.74
N ALA A 125 10.68 -0.64 -10.02
CA ALA A 125 9.64 -0.97 -10.99
C ALA A 125 8.90 -2.26 -10.64
N ASP A 126 9.63 -3.28 -10.16
CA ASP A 126 9.05 -4.53 -9.68
C ASP A 126 8.22 -4.37 -8.41
N GLU A 127 8.66 -3.53 -7.49
CA GLU A 127 7.89 -3.21 -6.28
C GLU A 127 6.62 -2.43 -6.63
N GLU A 128 6.72 -1.43 -7.50
CA GLU A 128 5.59 -0.62 -7.91
C GLU A 128 4.54 -1.43 -8.66
N ILE A 129 4.96 -2.31 -9.60
CA ILE A 129 4.01 -3.16 -10.32
C ILE A 129 3.32 -4.15 -9.38
N LYS A 130 4.07 -4.74 -8.42
CA LYS A 130 3.49 -5.59 -7.39
C LYS A 130 2.47 -4.83 -6.53
N GLN A 131 2.80 -3.63 -6.08
CA GLN A 131 1.88 -2.81 -5.30
C GLN A 131 0.60 -2.51 -6.09
N ARG A 132 0.68 -2.12 -7.36
CA ARG A 132 -0.50 -1.86 -8.21
C ARG A 132 -1.36 -3.10 -8.40
N ILE A 133 -0.72 -4.28 -8.55
CA ILE A 133 -1.45 -5.54 -8.69
C ILE A 133 -2.16 -5.93 -7.39
N PHE A 134 -1.53 -5.72 -6.22
CA PHE A 134 -2.07 -6.16 -4.93
C PHE A 134 -2.95 -5.11 -4.22
N GLN A 135 -2.74 -3.81 -4.43
CA GLN A 135 -3.51 -2.76 -3.73
C GLN A 135 -4.98 -2.71 -4.14
N ASN A 136 -5.31 -3.14 -5.36
CA ASN A 136 -6.70 -3.17 -5.81
C ASN A 136 -7.58 -4.18 -5.05
N HIS A 137 -6.99 -5.07 -4.23
CA HIS A 137 -7.71 -6.11 -3.48
C HIS A 137 -7.89 -5.84 -1.97
N GLN A 138 -7.27 -4.79 -1.41
CA GLN A 138 -7.40 -4.51 0.04
C GLN A 138 -8.72 -3.84 0.44
N ASN A 139 -9.53 -3.40 -0.51
CA ASN A 139 -10.81 -2.72 -0.24
C ASN A 139 -12.04 -3.64 -0.35
N GLU A 140 -11.85 -4.91 -0.68
CA GLU A 140 -12.96 -5.86 -0.79
C GLU A 140 -12.92 -6.82 0.40
N GLU A 141 -13.96 -6.76 1.23
CA GLU A 141 -14.20 -7.73 2.29
C GLU A 141 -14.11 -9.14 1.69
N GLN A 142 -13.40 -10.03 2.40
CA GLN A 142 -13.11 -11.41 2.05
C GLN A 142 -14.40 -12.16 1.65
N ASP A 143 -14.76 -12.10 0.39
CA ASP A 143 -15.77 -12.97 -0.18
C ASP A 143 -15.06 -14.18 -0.79
N GLU A 144 -15.21 -15.36 -0.17
CA GLU A 144 -14.63 -16.63 -0.60
C GLU A 144 -15.08 -16.95 -2.03
N GLY A 145 -14.31 -16.59 -3.04
CA GLY A 145 -14.63 -16.92 -4.43
C GLY A 145 -14.04 -16.05 -5.51
N PHE A 146 -13.32 -14.99 -5.18
CA PHE A 146 -12.67 -14.15 -6.17
C PHE A 146 -11.37 -14.81 -6.66
N ALA A 147 -11.27 -15.05 -7.96
CA ALA A 147 -10.03 -15.50 -8.58
C ALA A 147 -8.98 -14.40 -8.40
N GLU A 148 -7.86 -14.75 -7.75
CA GLU A 148 -6.72 -13.87 -7.58
C GLU A 148 -6.30 -13.27 -8.92
N ARG A 149 -6.00 -11.98 -8.94
CA ARG A 149 -5.38 -11.32 -10.08
C ARG A 149 -4.05 -12.01 -10.38
N HIS A 150 -3.85 -12.49 -11.60
CA HIS A 150 -2.61 -13.15 -11.99
C HIS A 150 -2.02 -12.53 -13.25
N ILE A 151 -0.69 -12.51 -13.28
CA ILE A 151 0.07 -11.99 -14.40
C ILE A 151 0.11 -13.06 -15.48
N VAL A 152 -0.36 -12.70 -16.68
CA VAL A 152 -0.31 -13.56 -17.88
C VAL A 152 0.97 -13.32 -18.66
N SER A 153 1.36 -12.06 -18.82
CA SER A 153 2.63 -11.70 -19.45
C SER A 153 3.26 -10.49 -18.75
N LYS A 154 4.58 -10.46 -18.77
CA LYS A 154 5.39 -9.36 -18.28
C LYS A 154 6.52 -9.12 -19.27
N GLU A 155 6.60 -7.91 -19.78
CA GLU A 155 7.68 -7.45 -20.65
C GLU A 155 8.42 -6.31 -19.94
N GLN A 156 9.74 -6.32 -20.03
CA GLN A 156 10.61 -5.31 -19.43
C GLN A 156 11.50 -4.72 -20.50
N ASN A 157 11.54 -3.40 -20.56
CA ASN A 157 12.41 -2.65 -21.44
C ASN A 157 13.32 -1.73 -20.63
N THR A 158 14.61 -1.77 -20.91
CA THR A 158 15.63 -0.95 -20.26
C THR A 158 16.18 0.06 -21.23
N PHE A 159 16.17 1.33 -20.86
CA PHE A 159 16.72 2.44 -21.62
C PHE A 159 17.77 3.16 -20.79
N LEU A 160 18.99 3.25 -21.32
CA LEU A 160 20.03 4.07 -20.74
C LEU A 160 19.99 5.45 -21.37
N ARG A 161 19.87 6.48 -20.53
CA ARG A 161 19.97 7.90 -20.89
C ARG A 161 21.30 8.46 -20.42
N ASP A 162 21.65 9.66 -20.83
CA ASP A 162 22.88 10.31 -20.42
C ASP A 162 22.92 10.62 -18.91
N ASP A 163 21.75 10.77 -18.29
CA ASP A 163 21.59 11.19 -16.90
C ASP A 163 21.06 10.08 -15.97
N GLY A 164 20.72 8.89 -16.49
CA GLY A 164 20.17 7.82 -15.67
C GLY A 164 19.71 6.60 -16.47
N ALA A 165 19.11 5.67 -15.75
CA ALA A 165 18.50 4.46 -16.30
C ALA A 165 16.97 4.55 -16.18
N GLU A 166 16.26 4.21 -17.25
CA GLU A 166 14.80 4.11 -17.28
C GLU A 166 14.38 2.67 -17.52
N ILE A 167 13.51 2.16 -16.67
CA ILE A 167 12.92 0.82 -16.80
C ILE A 167 11.42 0.98 -17.00
N THR A 168 10.93 0.37 -18.05
CA THR A 168 9.48 0.24 -18.32
C THR A 168 9.08 -1.22 -18.21
N ILE A 169 8.10 -1.51 -17.38
CA ILE A 169 7.47 -2.83 -17.24
C ILE A 169 6.04 -2.72 -17.76
N ASP A 170 5.73 -3.56 -18.73
CA ASP A 170 4.39 -3.79 -19.27
C ASP A 170 3.88 -5.14 -18.79
N CYS A 171 2.77 -5.16 -18.07
CA CYS A 171 2.12 -6.39 -17.60
C CYS A 171 0.71 -6.52 -18.16
N ILE A 172 0.36 -7.73 -18.57
CA ILE A 172 -1.02 -8.12 -18.82
C ILE A 172 -1.46 -9.01 -17.65
N CYS A 173 -2.47 -8.55 -16.93
CA CYS A 173 -3.07 -9.28 -15.82
C CYS A 173 -4.48 -9.73 -16.20
N VAL A 174 -4.92 -10.84 -15.63
CA VAL A 174 -6.32 -11.26 -15.68
C VAL A 174 -6.89 -11.14 -14.28
N GLU A 175 -8.02 -10.46 -14.17
CA GLU A 175 -8.74 -10.26 -12.92
C GLU A 175 -10.23 -10.49 -13.08
N ASN A 176 -10.91 -10.83 -11.99
CA ASN A 176 -12.36 -10.88 -11.97
C ASN A 176 -12.90 -9.46 -11.72
N ILE A 177 -13.65 -8.93 -12.68
CA ILE A 177 -14.24 -7.59 -12.61
C ILE A 177 -15.72 -7.61 -12.21
N ALA A 178 -16.25 -8.77 -11.83
CA ALA A 178 -17.63 -8.88 -11.40
C ALA A 178 -17.76 -8.48 -9.93
N GLU A 179 -18.62 -7.51 -9.65
CA GLU A 179 -19.00 -7.12 -8.29
C GLU A 179 -20.38 -7.68 -7.96
N LYS A 180 -20.55 -8.23 -6.75
CA LYS A 180 -21.85 -8.68 -6.25
C LYS A 180 -22.61 -7.49 -5.67
N GLN A 181 -23.80 -7.23 -6.21
CA GLN A 181 -24.69 -6.21 -5.68
C GLN A 181 -25.92 -6.86 -5.05
N LYS A 182 -26.24 -6.47 -3.81
CA LYS A 182 -27.48 -6.89 -3.14
C LYS A 182 -28.67 -6.20 -3.83
N ILE A 183 -29.68 -6.98 -4.17
CA ILE A 183 -30.96 -6.46 -4.64
C ILE A 183 -31.76 -6.10 -3.38
N GLU A 184 -31.97 -4.81 -3.15
CA GLU A 184 -32.88 -4.33 -2.12
C GLU A 184 -34.31 -4.46 -2.66
N VAL A 185 -35.10 -5.31 -2.00
CA VAL A 185 -36.52 -5.45 -2.30
C VAL A 185 -37.25 -4.51 -1.36
N ASP A 186 -37.84 -3.45 -1.89
CA ASP A 186 -38.74 -2.60 -1.12
C ASP A 186 -40.00 -3.40 -0.82
N ASN A 187 -40.10 -3.88 0.42
CA ASN A 187 -41.27 -4.60 0.93
C ASN A 187 -42.47 -3.65 1.13
N GLN A 188 -42.85 -2.88 0.13
CA GLN A 188 -44.16 -2.27 0.11
C GLN A 188 -45.17 -3.38 -0.11
N ILE A 189 -45.73 -3.83 1.00
CA ILE A 189 -46.88 -4.75 1.06
C ILE A 189 -47.96 -4.15 0.18
N LEU A 190 -48.20 -4.77 -0.98
CA LEU A 190 -49.41 -4.50 -1.74
C LEU A 190 -50.57 -4.90 -0.85
N PRO A 191 -51.59 -4.03 -0.59
CA PRO A 191 -52.76 -4.43 0.10
C PRO A 191 -53.42 -5.54 -0.71
N LEU A 192 -53.70 -6.67 -0.04
CA LEU A 192 -54.53 -7.72 -0.58
C LEU A 192 -55.97 -7.18 -0.62
N ASP A 193 -56.47 -6.89 -1.80
CA ASP A 193 -57.91 -6.71 -2.04
C ASP A 193 -58.56 -8.09 -2.19
#